data_accdce16518f173c4f94e34fd0ffd3fe
#
_entry.id   accdce16518f173c4f94e34fd0ffd3fe
#
_cell.length_a   1.000
_cell.length_b   1.000
_cell.length_c   1.000
_cell.angle_alpha   90.00
_cell.angle_beta   90.00
_cell.angle_gamma   90.00
#
_symmetry.space_group_name_H-M   'P 1'
#
loop_
_entity.id
_entity.type
_entity.pdbx_description
1 polymer ?
#
loop_
_entity_poly.entity_id
_entity_poly.type
_entity_poly.pdbx_seq_one_letter_code
_entity_poly.pdbx_strand_id
1 'polypeptide(L)'
;MKVYTTEPCGYSRTAKALLAKRRIAYEEINLARDPEGRAELVRLTGMMTFPQVVIDGEPLGGYQELVRADREGVLAELAEAA
;
A
#
# COMPACT_ATOMS: atom_id res chain seq x y z
N MET A 1 -1.92 -6.84 5.63
CA MET A 1 -1.58 -5.86 4.59
C MET A 1 -0.70 -4.77 5.16
N LYS A 2 0.37 -4.45 4.48
CA LYS A 2 1.25 -3.35 4.82
C LYS A 2 1.21 -2.31 3.72
N VAL A 3 1.11 -1.03 4.10
CA VAL A 3 1.09 0.07 3.14
C VAL A 3 2.27 0.98 3.47
N TYR A 4 3.23 1.05 2.56
CA TYR A 4 4.41 1.89 2.70
C TYR A 4 4.11 3.26 2.10
N THR A 5 4.27 4.30 2.89
CA THR A 5 3.91 5.67 2.52
C THR A 5 5.09 6.62 2.68
N THR A 6 4.93 7.83 2.14
CA THR A 6 5.88 8.91 2.36
C THR A 6 5.13 10.23 2.50
N GLU A 7 5.85 11.30 2.86
CA GLU A 7 5.28 12.64 3.01
C GLU A 7 6.17 13.67 2.33
N PRO A 8 5.58 14.68 1.69
CA PRO A 8 4.16 14.79 1.34
C PRO A 8 3.86 13.90 0.13
N CYS A 9 2.71 13.21 0.14
CA CYS A 9 2.32 12.39 -1.00
C CYS A 9 0.80 12.27 -1.07
N GLY A 10 0.21 12.90 -2.10
CA GLY A 10 -1.23 12.84 -2.31
C GLY A 10 -1.74 11.43 -2.60
N TYR A 11 -0.97 10.65 -3.34
CA TYR A 11 -1.34 9.26 -3.65
C TYR A 11 -1.34 8.37 -2.42
N SER A 12 -0.40 8.58 -1.49
CA SER A 12 -0.41 7.84 -0.21
C SER A 12 -1.68 8.13 0.59
N ARG A 13 -2.09 9.40 0.65
CA ARG A 13 -3.32 9.78 1.35
C ARG A 13 -4.54 9.19 0.69
N THR A 14 -4.60 9.21 -0.65
CA THR A 14 -5.72 8.66 -1.41
C THR A 14 -5.81 7.14 -1.23
N ALA A 15 -4.68 6.45 -1.22
CA ALA A 15 -4.65 5.01 -0.98
C ALA A 15 -5.19 4.67 0.42
N LYS A 16 -4.77 5.41 1.44
CA LYS A 16 -5.26 5.20 2.81
C LYS A 16 -6.77 5.45 2.90
N ALA A 17 -7.25 6.50 2.22
CA ALA A 17 -8.68 6.80 2.19
C ALA A 17 -9.48 5.68 1.53
N LEU A 18 -8.97 5.11 0.45
CA LEU A 18 -9.62 3.99 -0.22
C LEU A 18 -9.73 2.77 0.70
N LEU A 19 -8.65 2.43 1.38
CA LEU A 19 -8.64 1.30 2.31
C LEU A 19 -9.61 1.51 3.47
N ALA A 20 -9.66 2.73 4.00
CA ALA A 20 -10.60 3.09 5.05
C ALA A 20 -12.05 2.97 4.57
N LYS A 21 -12.32 3.43 3.35
CA LYS A 21 -13.65 3.34 2.74
C LYS A 21 -14.10 1.89 2.59
N ARG A 22 -13.19 0.99 2.27
CA ARG A 22 -13.47 -0.44 2.14
C ARG A 22 -13.38 -1.19 3.45
N ARG A 23 -13.07 -0.51 4.56
CA ARG A 23 -12.96 -1.08 5.91
C ARG A 23 -11.90 -2.18 5.99
N ILE A 24 -10.78 -1.97 5.31
CA ILE A 24 -9.66 -2.91 5.32
C ILE A 24 -8.64 -2.48 6.35
N ALA A 25 -8.31 -3.37 7.27
CA ALA A 25 -7.26 -3.15 8.24
C ALA A 25 -5.89 -3.27 7.56
N TYR A 26 -4.99 -2.33 7.86
CA TYR A 26 -3.64 -2.35 7.32
C TYR A 26 -2.68 -1.71 8.30
N GLU A 27 -1.40 -2.05 8.17
CA GLU A 27 -0.32 -1.39 8.90
C GLU A 27 0.31 -0.34 7.99
N GLU A 28 0.34 0.91 8.43
CA GLU A 28 1.01 1.97 7.69
C GLU A 28 2.47 2.07 8.15
N ILE A 29 3.39 2.06 7.18
CA ILE A 29 4.82 2.23 7.44
C ILE A 29 5.26 3.47 6.68
N ASN A 30 5.38 4.59 7.38
CA ASN A 30 5.77 5.87 6.79
C ASN A 30 7.30 5.94 6.72
N LEU A 31 7.83 6.05 5.51
CA LEU A 31 9.27 6.03 5.26
C LEU A 31 9.84 7.42 4.91
N ALA A 32 9.09 8.48 5.18
CA ALA A 32 9.51 9.85 4.84
C ALA A 32 10.87 10.21 5.44
N ARG A 33 11.17 9.67 6.63
CA ARG A 33 12.42 9.94 7.35
C ARG A 33 13.24 8.67 7.59
N ASP A 34 13.03 7.65 6.76
CA ASP A 34 13.68 6.36 6.94
C ASP A 34 14.34 5.90 5.64
N PRO A 35 15.57 6.36 5.36
CA PRO A 35 16.26 5.96 4.13
C PRO A 35 16.60 4.47 4.09
N GLU A 36 16.86 3.85 5.24
CA GLU A 36 17.12 2.41 5.29
C GLU A 36 15.85 1.62 4.95
N GLY A 37 14.71 2.05 5.47
CA GLY A 37 13.42 1.44 5.16
C GLY A 37 13.08 1.58 3.67
N ARG A 38 13.39 2.74 3.07
CA ARG A 38 13.20 2.92 1.63
C ARG A 38 14.06 1.96 0.82
N ALA A 39 15.31 1.75 1.23
CA ALA A 39 16.20 0.80 0.55
C ALA A 39 15.66 -0.64 0.66
N GLU A 40 15.15 -1.02 1.82
CA GLU A 40 14.51 -2.32 2.01
C GLU A 40 13.30 -2.48 1.11
N LEU A 41 12.48 -1.44 0.98
CA LEU A 41 11.29 -1.48 0.14
C LEU A 41 11.66 -1.69 -1.32
N VAL A 42 12.71 -1.02 -1.80
CA VAL A 42 13.20 -1.21 -3.17
C VAL A 42 13.65 -2.66 -3.39
N ARG A 43 14.32 -3.26 -2.41
CA ARG A 43 14.73 -4.66 -2.51
C ARG A 43 13.52 -5.59 -2.58
N LEU A 44 12.46 -5.27 -1.84
CA LEU A 44 11.24 -6.09 -1.83
C LEU A 44 10.41 -5.93 -3.10
N THR A 45 10.22 -4.69 -3.56
CA THR A 45 9.28 -4.38 -4.64
C THR A 45 9.94 -4.09 -5.99
N GLY A 46 11.21 -3.74 -5.99
CA GLY A 46 11.91 -3.26 -7.18
C GLY A 46 11.49 -1.85 -7.61
N MET A 47 10.75 -1.13 -6.77
CA MET A 47 10.20 0.18 -7.12
C MET A 47 10.53 1.22 -6.06
N MET A 48 10.70 2.47 -6.50
CA MET A 48 11.01 3.61 -5.64
C MET A 48 9.83 4.59 -5.52
N THR A 49 8.63 4.14 -5.84
CA THR A 49 7.43 4.99 -5.81
C THR A 49 6.57 4.71 -4.59
N PHE A 50 5.73 5.67 -4.21
CA PHE A 50 4.80 5.56 -3.10
C PHE A 50 3.38 5.92 -3.55
N PRO A 51 2.35 5.31 -2.94
CA PRO A 51 2.45 4.25 -1.92
C PRO A 51 2.87 2.91 -2.53
N GLN A 52 3.31 1.98 -1.68
CA GLN A 52 3.53 0.59 -2.06
C GLN A 52 2.73 -0.30 -1.12
N VAL A 53 1.98 -1.23 -1.68
CA VAL A 53 1.10 -2.12 -0.92
C VAL A 53 1.67 -3.53 -0.98
N VAL A 54 1.80 -4.16 0.18
CA VAL A 54 2.31 -5.53 0.30
C VAL A 54 1.27 -6.36 1.06
N ILE A 55 0.86 -7.48 0.50
CA ILE A 55 -0.13 -8.38 1.07
C ILE A 55 0.53 -9.73 1.30
N ASP A 56 0.57 -10.16 2.57
CA ASP A 56 1.16 -11.44 2.97
C ASP A 56 2.58 -11.65 2.40
N GLY A 57 3.37 -10.57 2.44
CA GLY A 57 4.75 -10.61 1.97
C GLY A 57 4.93 -10.44 0.47
N GLU A 58 3.84 -10.35 -0.29
CA GLU A 58 3.91 -10.19 -1.75
C GLU A 58 3.53 -8.77 -2.17
N PRO A 59 4.37 -8.09 -2.97
CA PRO A 59 4.04 -6.75 -3.45
C PRO A 59 2.85 -6.76 -4.39
N LEU A 60 1.81 -5.99 -4.05
CA LEU A 60 0.71 -5.73 -4.95
C LEU A 60 1.09 -4.67 -5.97
N GLY A 61 1.78 -3.64 -5.52
CA GLY A 61 2.18 -2.51 -6.34
C GLY A 61 1.81 -1.19 -5.71
N GLY A 62 1.68 -0.16 -6.55
CA GLY A 62 1.38 1.19 -6.12
C GLY A 62 -0.11 1.50 -6.12
N TYR A 63 -0.42 2.81 -6.20
CA TYR A 63 -1.79 3.27 -6.16
C TYR A 63 -2.63 2.73 -7.32
N GLN A 64 -2.08 2.70 -8.54
CA GLN A 64 -2.84 2.21 -9.70
C GLN A 64 -3.22 0.74 -9.55
N GLU A 65 -2.30 -0.07 -9.06
CA GLU A 65 -2.53 -1.48 -8.82
C GLU A 65 -3.55 -1.69 -7.70
N LEU A 66 -3.54 -0.82 -6.69
CA LEU A 66 -4.53 -0.86 -5.62
C LEU A 66 -5.94 -0.53 -6.17
N VAL A 67 -6.05 0.47 -7.03
CA VAL A 67 -7.31 0.84 -7.67
C VAL A 67 -7.82 -0.30 -8.55
N ARG A 68 -6.93 -0.94 -9.29
CA ARG A 68 -7.28 -2.09 -10.11
C ARG A 68 -7.81 -3.23 -9.24
N ALA A 69 -7.12 -3.55 -8.16
CA ALA A 69 -7.56 -4.58 -7.23
C ALA A 69 -8.94 -4.27 -6.66
N ASP A 70 -9.22 -3.00 -6.36
CA ASP A 70 -10.54 -2.58 -5.89
C ASP A 70 -11.61 -2.85 -6.95
N ARG A 71 -11.35 -2.48 -8.20
CA ARG A 71 -12.29 -2.69 -9.30
C ARG A 71 -12.56 -4.17 -9.59
N GLU A 72 -11.56 -5.00 -9.37
CA GLU A 72 -11.67 -6.44 -9.61
C GLU A 72 -12.26 -7.21 -8.43
N GLY A 73 -12.61 -6.51 -7.34
CA GLY A 73 -13.22 -7.12 -6.17
C GLY A 73 -12.24 -7.75 -5.20
N VAL A 74 -10.93 -7.65 -5.45
CA VAL A 74 -9.90 -8.24 -4.59
C VAL A 74 -9.91 -7.62 -3.20
N LEU A 75 -10.11 -6.30 -3.12
CA LEU A 75 -10.15 -5.61 -1.83
C LEU A 75 -11.39 -6.05 -1.01
N ALA A 76 -12.51 -6.27 -1.67
CA ALA A 76 -13.72 -6.76 -1.00
C ALA A 76 -13.48 -8.16 -0.44
N GLU A 77 -12.79 -9.04 -1.17
CA GLU A 77 -12.43 -10.36 -0.68
C GLU A 77 -11.53 -10.29 0.54
N LEU A 78 -10.56 -9.39 0.54
CA LEU A 78 -9.66 -9.19 1.68
C LEU A 78 -10.42 -8.69 2.91
N ALA A 79 -11.38 -7.80 2.72
CA ALA A 79 -12.21 -7.29 3.80
C ALA A 79 -13.08 -8.41 4.41
N GLU A 80 -13.60 -9.30 3.58
CA GLU A 80 -14.41 -10.44 4.05
C GLU A 80 -13.57 -11.49 4.76
N ALA A 81 -12.32 -11.67 4.34
CA ALA A 81 -11.41 -12.64 4.94
C ALA A 81 -10.88 -12.19 6.31
N ALA A 82 -10.94 -10.91 6.59
CA ALA A 82 -10.52 -10.36 7.89
C ALA A 82 -11.64 -10.50 8.93
#